data_3d33e3b4ff120125fb9ddb9f69356613
#
_entry.id   3d33e3b4ff120125fb9ddb9f69356613
#
_cell.length_a   1.000
_cell.length_b   1.000
_cell.length_c   1.000
_cell.angle_alpha   90.00
_cell.angle_beta   90.00
_cell.angle_gamma   90.00
#
_symmetry.space_group_name_H-M   'P 1'
#
loop_
_entity.id
_entity.type
_entity.pdbx_description
1 polymer ?
#
loop_
_entity_poly.entity_id
_entity_poly.type
_entity_poly.pdbx_seq_one_letter_code
_entity_poly.pdbx_strand_id
1 'polypeptide(L)'
;ITKNKTYGYQRFEILAAALNGITLVGIALYIFIEAILRFQQPQHIEVQGMLIVASIGLLINIIVAVMIFKGSDTEHDLNMRGAYLHVLSDLLGSIGAIAAALCIYFFGWAWADTLASVLVAILVLRSGYSVVVKASHVLMQGTPEKFDLAEIKETILQDQRIQGVHDLHIWSLTSKRYILS
;
A
#
# COMPACT_ATOMS: atom_id res chain seq x y z
N ILE A 1 8.39 -27.65 1.79
CA ILE A 1 7.74 -28.42 0.73
C ILE A 1 7.14 -29.65 1.38
N THR A 2 5.83 -29.80 1.32
CA THR A 2 5.11 -31.00 1.79
C THR A 2 4.57 -31.77 0.61
N LYS A 3 4.27 -33.09 0.78
CA LYS A 3 3.74 -33.94 -0.31
C LYS A 3 2.49 -33.36 -1.00
N ASN A 4 1.68 -32.58 -0.26
CA ASN A 4 0.44 -31.97 -0.76
C ASN A 4 0.60 -30.52 -1.23
N LYS A 5 1.78 -29.89 -1.09
CA LYS A 5 2.05 -28.50 -1.49
C LYS A 5 3.43 -28.42 -2.11
N THR A 6 3.50 -28.66 -3.41
CA THR A 6 4.75 -28.73 -4.17
C THR A 6 5.54 -27.43 -4.17
N TYR A 7 4.85 -26.28 -4.13
CA TYR A 7 5.44 -24.95 -3.97
C TYR A 7 5.51 -24.46 -2.51
N GLY A 8 5.13 -25.31 -1.53
CA GLY A 8 5.08 -24.95 -0.12
C GLY A 8 3.99 -23.91 0.21
N TYR A 9 4.25 -23.07 1.21
CA TYR A 9 3.35 -22.01 1.66
C TYR A 9 3.70 -20.64 1.08
N GLN A 10 4.34 -20.58 -0.08
CA GLN A 10 4.86 -19.32 -0.64
C GLN A 10 3.75 -18.30 -0.94
N ARG A 11 2.54 -18.74 -1.27
CA ARG A 11 1.39 -17.84 -1.48
C ARG A 11 0.79 -17.29 -0.18
N PHE A 12 1.24 -17.77 0.99
CA PHE A 12 0.74 -17.24 2.27
C PHE A 12 1.13 -15.77 2.47
N GLU A 13 2.28 -15.35 1.95
CA GLU A 13 2.70 -13.93 1.92
C GLU A 13 1.66 -13.06 1.21
N ILE A 14 1.16 -13.52 0.05
CA ILE A 14 0.18 -12.77 -0.76
C ILE A 14 -1.19 -12.75 -0.07
N LEU A 15 -1.59 -13.86 0.57
CA LEU A 15 -2.82 -13.91 1.38
C LEU A 15 -2.75 -12.96 2.57
N ALA A 16 -1.62 -12.90 3.26
CA ALA A 16 -1.40 -11.97 4.36
C ALA A 16 -1.47 -10.51 3.87
N ALA A 17 -0.87 -10.20 2.72
CA ALA A 17 -0.96 -8.88 2.10
C ALA A 17 -2.42 -8.53 1.72
N ALA A 18 -3.17 -9.47 1.14
CA ALA A 18 -4.58 -9.28 0.83
C ALA A 18 -5.41 -8.98 2.08
N LEU A 19 -5.21 -9.76 3.15
CA LEU A 19 -5.91 -9.57 4.43
C LEU A 19 -5.57 -8.19 5.04
N ASN A 20 -4.31 -7.80 5.02
CA ASN A 20 -3.88 -6.48 5.47
C ASN A 20 -4.56 -5.37 4.66
N GLY A 21 -4.60 -5.49 3.32
CA GLY A 21 -5.30 -4.54 2.46
C GLY A 21 -6.80 -4.43 2.77
N ILE A 22 -7.49 -5.56 2.98
CA ILE A 22 -8.90 -5.59 3.36
C ILE A 22 -9.11 -4.90 4.73
N THR A 23 -8.22 -5.16 5.69
CA THR A 23 -8.26 -4.52 7.00
C THR A 23 -8.11 -3.00 6.88
N LEU A 24 -7.16 -2.52 6.07
CA LEU A 24 -6.97 -1.09 5.81
C LEU A 24 -8.22 -0.45 5.18
N VAL A 25 -8.85 -1.11 4.22
CA VAL A 25 -10.13 -0.65 3.63
C VAL A 25 -11.21 -0.55 4.70
N GLY A 26 -11.35 -1.56 5.58
CA GLY A 26 -12.30 -1.55 6.68
C GLY A 26 -12.07 -0.40 7.66
N ILE A 27 -10.80 -0.16 8.04
CA ILE A 27 -10.42 0.97 8.90
C ILE A 27 -10.73 2.31 8.24
N ALA A 28 -10.41 2.46 6.95
CA ALA A 28 -10.69 3.69 6.22
C ALA A 28 -12.20 4.01 6.15
N LEU A 29 -13.03 3.00 5.89
CA LEU A 29 -14.48 3.14 5.91
C LEU A 29 -15.00 3.52 7.30
N TYR A 30 -14.47 2.90 8.35
CA TYR A 30 -14.81 3.24 9.74
C TYR A 30 -14.48 4.71 10.04
N ILE A 31 -13.25 5.17 9.72
CA ILE A 31 -12.84 6.57 9.92
C ILE A 31 -13.74 7.52 9.13
N PHE A 32 -14.11 7.15 7.90
CA PHE A 32 -14.97 7.97 7.05
C PHE A 32 -16.37 8.13 7.65
N ILE A 33 -16.97 7.04 8.14
CA ILE A 33 -18.27 7.07 8.81
C ILE A 33 -18.19 7.92 10.09
N GLU A 34 -17.15 7.70 10.90
CA GLU A 34 -16.92 8.46 12.13
C GLU A 34 -16.78 9.98 11.86
N ALA A 35 -16.04 10.35 10.80
CA ALA A 35 -15.87 11.74 10.40
C ALA A 35 -17.21 12.40 10.02
N ILE A 36 -18.10 11.68 9.32
CA ILE A 36 -19.45 12.17 8.99
C ILE A 36 -20.29 12.35 10.25
N LEU A 37 -20.24 11.40 11.18
CA LEU A 37 -21.01 11.49 12.45
C LEU A 37 -20.52 12.67 13.31
N ARG A 38 -19.20 12.88 13.40
CA ARG A 38 -18.61 14.02 14.13
C ARG A 38 -18.98 15.36 13.51
N PHE A 39 -19.16 15.43 12.20
CA PHE A 39 -19.62 16.64 11.53
C PHE A 39 -21.04 17.03 11.96
N GLN A 40 -21.91 16.04 12.23
CA GLN A 40 -23.28 16.28 12.69
C GLN A 40 -23.38 16.57 14.20
N GLN A 41 -22.47 16.02 15.00
CA GLN A 41 -22.42 16.23 16.44
C GLN A 41 -20.98 16.56 16.88
N PRO A 42 -20.61 17.85 16.93
CA PRO A 42 -19.27 18.25 17.34
C PRO A 42 -18.94 17.72 18.74
N GLN A 43 -17.96 16.83 18.82
CA GLN A 43 -17.46 16.32 20.10
C GLN A 43 -16.31 17.20 20.61
N HIS A 44 -16.08 17.15 21.92
CA HIS A 44 -14.94 17.84 22.52
C HIS A 44 -13.64 17.14 22.10
N ILE A 45 -12.83 17.80 21.28
CA ILE A 45 -11.59 17.23 20.76
C ILE A 45 -10.48 17.50 21.79
N GLU A 46 -9.81 16.41 22.20
CA GLU A 46 -8.65 16.50 23.07
C GLU A 46 -7.39 16.83 22.24
N VAL A 47 -7.20 18.15 22.02
CA VAL A 47 -6.13 18.67 21.14
C VAL A 47 -4.74 18.24 21.59
N GLN A 48 -4.50 18.16 22.91
CA GLN A 48 -3.19 17.73 23.44
C GLN A 48 -2.85 16.29 23.07
N GLY A 49 -3.80 15.37 23.24
CA GLY A 49 -3.62 13.98 22.83
C GLY A 49 -3.37 13.85 21.33
N MET A 50 -4.14 14.58 20.52
CA MET A 50 -3.98 14.63 19.06
C MET A 50 -2.59 15.12 18.65
N LEU A 51 -2.08 16.20 19.25
CA LEU A 51 -0.74 16.73 18.96
C LEU A 51 0.37 15.75 19.35
N ILE A 52 0.26 15.10 20.52
CA ILE A 52 1.25 14.12 20.96
C ILE A 52 1.33 12.96 19.98
N VAL A 53 0.18 12.35 19.67
CA VAL A 53 0.14 11.17 18.76
C VAL A 53 0.62 11.54 17.36
N ALA A 54 0.17 12.67 16.81
CA ALA A 54 0.60 13.13 15.49
C ALA A 54 2.10 13.47 15.43
N SER A 55 2.65 14.05 16.51
CA SER A 55 4.09 14.36 16.60
C SER A 55 4.95 13.10 16.68
N ILE A 56 4.52 12.09 17.44
CA ILE A 56 5.20 10.79 17.50
C ILE A 56 5.14 10.11 16.13
N GLY A 57 3.98 10.08 15.48
CA GLY A 57 3.81 9.53 14.14
C GLY A 57 4.72 10.22 13.12
N LEU A 58 4.76 11.57 13.15
CA LEU A 58 5.65 12.35 12.29
C LEU A 58 7.11 11.98 12.50
N LEU A 59 7.56 11.88 13.75
CA LEU A 59 8.94 11.53 14.09
C LEU A 59 9.32 10.14 13.57
N ILE A 60 8.45 9.15 13.78
CA ILE A 60 8.67 7.78 13.28
C ILE A 60 8.77 7.79 11.75
N ASN A 61 7.86 8.47 11.07
CA ASN A 61 7.84 8.54 9.60
C ASN A 61 9.08 9.25 9.05
N ILE A 62 9.59 10.30 9.72
CA ILE A 62 10.86 10.95 9.37
C ILE A 62 12.02 9.97 9.49
N ILE A 63 12.10 9.22 10.60
CA ILE A 63 13.16 8.23 10.81
C ILE A 63 13.12 7.18 9.70
N VAL A 64 11.96 6.62 9.40
CA VAL A 64 11.79 5.61 8.34
C VAL A 64 12.16 6.19 6.98
N ALA A 65 11.71 7.42 6.66
CA ALA A 65 12.05 8.10 5.41
C ALA A 65 13.57 8.26 5.24
N VAL A 66 14.26 8.70 6.30
CA VAL A 66 15.72 8.87 6.30
C VAL A 66 16.44 7.52 6.16
N MET A 67 15.94 6.46 6.80
CA MET A 67 16.52 5.12 6.67
C MET A 67 16.39 4.58 5.24
N ILE A 68 15.21 4.75 4.61
CA ILE A 68 14.99 4.35 3.23
C ILE A 68 15.90 5.16 2.29
N PHE A 69 16.00 6.48 2.49
CA PHE A 69 16.80 7.36 1.65
C PHE A 69 18.31 7.07 1.73
N LYS A 70 18.82 6.71 2.93
CA LYS A 70 20.23 6.38 3.12
C LYS A 70 20.62 4.96 2.71
N GLY A 71 19.65 4.06 2.65
CA GLY A 71 19.91 2.61 2.49
C GLY A 71 19.80 2.07 1.07
N SER A 72 19.39 2.87 0.09
CA SER A 72 19.05 2.34 -1.24
C SER A 72 19.27 3.35 -2.37
N ASP A 73 19.73 2.84 -3.50
CA ASP A 73 19.65 3.50 -4.80
C ASP A 73 18.17 3.55 -5.24
N THR A 74 17.46 4.58 -4.77
CA THR A 74 16.03 4.78 -5.05
C THR A 74 15.75 5.07 -6.54
N GLU A 75 16.77 5.35 -7.35
CA GLU A 75 16.60 5.64 -8.77
C GLU A 75 16.36 4.38 -9.62
N HIS A 76 16.80 3.20 -9.18
CA HIS A 76 16.78 1.99 -10.00
C HIS A 76 15.84 0.89 -9.47
N ASP A 77 15.28 1.01 -8.25
CA ASP A 77 14.39 0.01 -7.67
C ASP A 77 12.95 0.53 -7.52
N LEU A 78 12.05 0.09 -8.41
CA LEU A 78 10.63 0.43 -8.40
C LEU A 78 9.93 0.09 -7.07
N ASN A 79 10.41 -0.94 -6.37
CA ASN A 79 9.87 -1.37 -5.09
C ASN A 79 10.20 -0.36 -3.97
N MET A 80 11.43 0.18 -4.00
CA MET A 80 11.88 1.22 -3.08
C MET A 80 11.17 2.55 -3.33
N ARG A 81 10.91 2.87 -4.60
CA ARG A 81 10.11 4.06 -4.96
C ARG A 81 8.68 3.96 -4.42
N GLY A 82 8.07 2.78 -4.48
CA GLY A 82 6.75 2.53 -3.88
C GLY A 82 6.75 2.72 -2.36
N ALA A 83 7.74 2.16 -1.67
CA ALA A 83 7.91 2.33 -0.21
C ALA A 83 8.15 3.80 0.18
N TYR A 84 8.97 4.51 -0.57
CA TYR A 84 9.22 5.94 -0.35
C TYR A 84 7.95 6.78 -0.51
N LEU A 85 7.16 6.56 -1.56
CA LEU A 85 5.89 7.27 -1.77
C LEU A 85 4.87 6.98 -0.67
N HIS A 86 4.86 5.77 -0.14
CA HIS A 86 4.01 5.40 1.00
C HIS A 86 4.39 6.20 2.25
N VAL A 87 5.68 6.19 2.62
CA VAL A 87 6.19 6.95 3.77
C VAL A 87 5.98 8.46 3.60
N LEU A 88 6.13 8.98 2.39
CA LEU A 88 5.84 10.38 2.10
C LEU A 88 4.36 10.73 2.31
N SER A 89 3.45 9.83 1.93
CA SER A 89 2.01 9.98 2.17
C SER A 89 1.68 10.00 3.67
N ASP A 90 2.33 9.14 4.45
CA ASP A 90 2.17 9.08 5.92
C ASP A 90 2.73 10.33 6.60
N LEU A 91 3.84 10.87 6.09
CA LEU A 91 4.41 12.16 6.51
C LEU A 91 3.41 13.31 6.30
N LEU A 92 2.84 13.39 5.09
CA LEU A 92 1.84 14.40 4.76
C LEU A 92 0.58 14.27 5.63
N GLY A 93 0.15 13.03 5.91
CA GLY A 93 -0.95 12.76 6.84
C GLY A 93 -0.67 13.27 8.25
N SER A 94 0.53 13.00 8.78
CA SER A 94 0.96 13.46 10.10
C SER A 94 1.07 14.99 10.18
N ILE A 95 1.59 15.64 9.15
CA ILE A 95 1.65 17.11 9.05
C ILE A 95 0.23 17.69 9.01
N GLY A 96 -0.68 17.08 8.23
CA GLY A 96 -2.08 17.48 8.16
C GLY A 96 -2.78 17.39 9.51
N ALA A 97 -2.55 16.31 10.26
CA ALA A 97 -3.11 16.12 11.61
C ALA A 97 -2.59 17.19 12.61
N ILE A 98 -1.28 17.52 12.57
CA ILE A 98 -0.70 18.58 13.40
C ILE A 98 -1.30 19.94 13.02
N ALA A 99 -1.41 20.25 11.72
CA ALA A 99 -2.00 21.48 11.25
C ALA A 99 -3.46 21.61 11.69
N ALA A 100 -4.26 20.54 11.60
CA ALA A 100 -5.62 20.52 12.10
C ALA A 100 -5.69 20.76 13.61
N ALA A 101 -4.84 20.10 14.40
CA ALA A 101 -4.77 20.29 15.85
C ALA A 101 -4.41 21.74 16.22
N LEU A 102 -3.48 22.37 15.52
CA LEU A 102 -3.12 23.77 15.71
C LEU A 102 -4.28 24.72 15.33
N CYS A 103 -4.99 24.43 14.22
CA CYS A 103 -6.19 25.20 13.84
C CYS A 103 -7.28 25.13 14.92
N ILE A 104 -7.48 23.95 15.53
CA ILE A 104 -8.42 23.81 16.64
C ILE A 104 -7.94 24.60 17.86
N TYR A 105 -6.66 24.50 18.20
CA TYR A 105 -6.07 25.14 19.37
C TYR A 105 -6.15 26.66 19.30
N PHE A 106 -5.78 27.26 18.16
CA PHE A 106 -5.70 28.72 18.01
C PHE A 106 -7.01 29.37 17.56
N PHE A 107 -7.80 28.67 16.73
CA PHE A 107 -8.99 29.26 16.11
C PHE A 107 -10.30 28.60 16.55
N GLY A 108 -10.24 27.48 17.30
CA GLY A 108 -11.44 26.75 17.71
C GLY A 108 -12.15 26.03 16.54
N TRP A 109 -11.45 25.78 15.42
CA TRP A 109 -12.03 25.20 14.21
C TRP A 109 -12.17 23.68 14.32
N ALA A 110 -13.18 23.22 15.05
CA ALA A 110 -13.45 21.78 15.25
C ALA A 110 -13.62 21.00 13.93
N TRP A 111 -14.10 21.64 12.86
CA TRP A 111 -14.24 21.02 11.54
C TRP A 111 -12.89 20.64 10.89
N ALA A 112 -11.78 21.26 11.31
CA ALA A 112 -10.45 20.97 10.79
C ALA A 112 -10.02 19.52 11.07
N ASP A 113 -10.37 18.96 12.24
CA ASP A 113 -10.15 17.55 12.57
C ASP A 113 -10.94 16.61 11.64
N THR A 114 -12.21 16.93 11.42
CA THR A 114 -13.06 16.16 10.52
C THR A 114 -12.50 16.15 9.09
N LEU A 115 -12.05 17.30 8.60
CA LEU A 115 -11.45 17.41 7.27
C LEU A 115 -10.14 16.59 7.18
N ALA A 116 -9.27 16.71 8.19
CA ALA A 116 -8.03 15.93 8.26
C ALA A 116 -8.33 14.44 8.29
N SER A 117 -9.31 14.00 9.10
CA SER A 117 -9.74 12.59 9.17
C SER A 117 -10.26 12.07 7.83
N VAL A 118 -11.06 12.84 7.11
CA VAL A 118 -11.54 12.47 5.76
C VAL A 118 -10.38 12.32 4.77
N LEU A 119 -9.43 13.26 4.78
CA LEU A 119 -8.24 13.17 3.92
C LEU A 119 -7.41 11.91 4.21
N VAL A 120 -7.16 11.62 5.50
CA VAL A 120 -6.45 10.41 5.92
C VAL A 120 -7.23 9.16 5.50
N ALA A 121 -8.55 9.13 5.70
CA ALA A 121 -9.39 8.01 5.28
C ALA A 121 -9.30 7.74 3.77
N ILE A 122 -9.30 8.77 2.93
CA ILE A 122 -9.13 8.65 1.48
C ILE A 122 -7.75 8.07 1.13
N LEU A 123 -6.69 8.54 1.77
CA LEU A 123 -5.33 8.04 1.54
C LEU A 123 -5.20 6.56 1.94
N VAL A 124 -5.72 6.19 3.11
CA VAL A 124 -5.70 4.81 3.61
C VAL A 124 -6.56 3.90 2.72
N LEU A 125 -7.75 4.37 2.31
CA LEU A 125 -8.63 3.64 1.39
C LEU A 125 -7.95 3.34 0.06
N ARG A 126 -7.31 4.36 -0.54
CA ARG A 126 -6.57 4.20 -1.79
C ARG A 126 -5.42 3.20 -1.65
N SER A 127 -4.66 3.28 -0.55
CA SER A 127 -3.57 2.37 -0.27
C SER A 127 -4.08 0.93 -0.09
N GLY A 128 -5.06 0.71 0.76
CA GLY A 128 -5.68 -0.59 1.00
C GLY A 128 -6.26 -1.20 -0.27
N TYR A 129 -7.00 -0.42 -1.06
CA TYR A 129 -7.56 -0.86 -2.34
C TYR A 129 -6.46 -1.30 -3.31
N SER A 130 -5.38 -0.52 -3.45
CA SER A 130 -4.24 -0.88 -4.31
C SER A 130 -3.61 -2.21 -3.90
N VAL A 131 -3.43 -2.44 -2.58
CA VAL A 131 -2.88 -3.71 -2.06
C VAL A 131 -3.81 -4.87 -2.37
N VAL A 132 -5.13 -4.72 -2.16
CA VAL A 132 -6.13 -5.77 -2.44
C VAL A 132 -6.13 -6.13 -3.92
N VAL A 133 -6.16 -5.15 -4.81
CA VAL A 133 -6.16 -5.39 -6.27
C VAL A 133 -4.90 -6.12 -6.71
N LYS A 134 -3.72 -5.69 -6.25
CA LYS A 134 -2.44 -6.34 -6.59
C LYS A 134 -2.37 -7.76 -6.04
N ALA A 135 -2.76 -7.96 -4.79
CA ALA A 135 -2.78 -9.29 -4.19
C ALA A 135 -3.76 -10.21 -4.91
N SER A 136 -4.96 -9.72 -5.26
CA SER A 136 -5.95 -10.48 -6.03
C SER A 136 -5.43 -10.86 -7.41
N HIS A 137 -4.75 -9.93 -8.11
CA HIS A 137 -4.12 -10.21 -9.40
C HIS A 137 -3.12 -11.37 -9.33
N VAL A 138 -2.25 -11.36 -8.30
CA VAL A 138 -1.28 -12.44 -8.08
C VAL A 138 -1.98 -13.75 -7.70
N LEU A 139 -3.01 -13.73 -6.85
CA LEU A 139 -3.77 -14.92 -6.46
C LEU A 139 -4.51 -15.56 -7.65
N MET A 140 -5.02 -14.75 -8.56
CA MET A 140 -5.66 -15.19 -9.82
C MET A 140 -4.65 -15.57 -10.92
N GLN A 141 -3.35 -15.65 -10.59
CA GLN A 141 -2.29 -16.00 -11.55
C GLN A 141 -2.18 -15.02 -12.71
N GLY A 142 -2.45 -13.75 -12.47
CA GLY A 142 -2.31 -12.71 -13.47
C GLY A 142 -0.86 -12.57 -13.94
N THR A 143 -0.69 -12.19 -15.21
CA THR A 143 0.62 -11.90 -15.80
C THR A 143 1.24 -10.69 -15.11
N PRO A 144 2.48 -10.79 -14.57
CA PRO A 144 3.14 -9.65 -13.93
C PRO A 144 3.42 -8.55 -14.95
N GLU A 145 3.15 -7.28 -14.58
CA GLU A 145 3.27 -6.10 -15.44
C GLU A 145 4.65 -5.93 -16.11
N LYS A 146 5.69 -6.50 -15.52
CA LYS A 146 7.07 -6.38 -16.03
C LYS A 146 7.40 -7.33 -17.19
N PHE A 147 6.52 -8.25 -17.54
CA PHE A 147 6.75 -9.21 -18.61
C PHE A 147 5.78 -8.98 -19.77
N ASP A 148 6.34 -8.85 -20.96
CA ASP A 148 5.57 -8.91 -22.22
C ASP A 148 5.59 -10.34 -22.75
N LEU A 149 4.41 -10.96 -22.86
CA LEU A 149 4.26 -12.31 -23.39
C LEU A 149 4.70 -12.39 -24.86
N ALA A 150 4.54 -11.32 -25.64
CA ALA A 150 4.96 -11.31 -27.03
C ALA A 150 6.48 -11.35 -27.16
N GLU A 151 7.20 -10.54 -26.39
CA GLU A 151 8.66 -10.51 -26.34
C GLU A 151 9.25 -11.87 -25.91
N ILE A 152 8.64 -12.49 -24.89
CA ILE A 152 9.07 -13.81 -24.40
C ILE A 152 8.84 -14.88 -25.48
N LYS A 153 7.69 -14.86 -26.14
CA LYS A 153 7.37 -15.79 -27.23
C LYS A 153 8.37 -15.65 -28.38
N GLU A 154 8.69 -14.43 -28.79
CA GLU A 154 9.68 -14.16 -29.82
C GLU A 154 11.08 -14.68 -29.42
N THR A 155 11.46 -14.42 -28.16
CA THR A 155 12.75 -14.89 -27.63
C THR A 155 12.86 -16.43 -27.65
N ILE A 156 11.78 -17.12 -27.28
CA ILE A 156 11.74 -18.60 -27.32
C ILE A 156 11.84 -19.12 -28.77
N LEU A 157 11.15 -18.48 -29.71
CA LEU A 157 11.15 -18.86 -31.13
C LEU A 157 12.47 -18.57 -31.87
N GLN A 158 13.41 -17.82 -31.27
CA GLN A 158 14.76 -17.65 -31.83
C GLN A 158 15.59 -18.96 -31.81
N ASP A 159 15.24 -19.93 -30.94
CA ASP A 159 15.88 -21.25 -30.98
C ASP A 159 15.31 -22.08 -32.14
N GLN A 160 16.15 -22.37 -33.15
CA GLN A 160 15.76 -23.11 -34.35
C GLN A 160 15.19 -24.52 -34.09
N ARG A 161 15.38 -25.06 -32.89
CA ARG A 161 14.83 -26.37 -32.48
C ARG A 161 13.35 -26.29 -32.09
N ILE A 162 12.82 -25.07 -31.86
CA ILE A 162 11.45 -24.85 -31.43
C ILE A 162 10.61 -24.46 -32.66
N GLN A 163 9.64 -25.27 -33.00
CA GLN A 163 8.79 -25.06 -34.17
C GLN A 163 7.56 -24.16 -33.87
N GLY A 164 7.17 -24.04 -32.60
CA GLY A 164 6.05 -23.21 -32.20
C GLY A 164 5.89 -23.11 -30.67
N VAL A 165 5.25 -22.05 -30.21
CA VAL A 165 4.91 -21.82 -28.79
C VAL A 165 3.41 -21.63 -28.70
N HIS A 166 2.75 -22.49 -27.94
CA HIS A 166 1.29 -22.48 -27.68
C HIS A 166 1.06 -22.43 -26.18
N ASP A 167 -0.03 -21.77 -25.76
CA ASP A 167 -0.47 -21.71 -24.35
C ASP A 167 0.62 -21.23 -23.39
N LEU A 168 1.28 -20.11 -23.75
CA LEU A 168 2.30 -19.50 -22.93
C LEU A 168 1.66 -18.76 -21.75
N HIS A 169 1.95 -19.21 -20.53
CA HIS A 169 1.46 -18.61 -19.29
C HIS A 169 2.61 -18.18 -18.39
N ILE A 170 2.48 -16.97 -17.83
CA ILE A 170 3.41 -16.44 -16.83
C ILE A 170 2.61 -15.91 -15.66
N TRP A 171 2.98 -16.31 -14.44
CA TRP A 171 2.38 -15.77 -13.22
C TRP A 171 3.39 -15.64 -12.09
N SER A 172 3.06 -14.78 -11.11
CA SER A 172 3.83 -14.65 -9.87
C SER A 172 3.45 -15.74 -8.88
N LEU A 173 4.45 -16.39 -8.30
CA LEU A 173 4.27 -17.28 -7.16
C LEU A 173 4.42 -16.51 -5.83
N THR A 174 5.40 -15.60 -5.79
CA THR A 174 5.67 -14.64 -4.71
C THR A 174 6.05 -13.30 -5.32
N SER A 175 6.30 -12.27 -4.49
CA SER A 175 6.81 -10.98 -4.93
C SER A 175 8.11 -11.05 -5.76
N LYS A 176 8.89 -12.15 -5.65
CA LYS A 176 10.21 -12.32 -6.29
C LYS A 176 10.32 -13.55 -7.20
N ARG A 177 9.32 -14.43 -7.23
CA ARG A 177 9.38 -15.69 -8.01
C ARG A 177 8.27 -15.74 -9.04
N TYR A 178 8.66 -16.03 -10.27
CA TYR A 178 7.77 -16.15 -11.41
C TYR A 178 7.83 -17.57 -11.95
N ILE A 179 6.74 -18.02 -12.52
CA ILE A 179 6.61 -19.32 -13.16
C ILE A 179 6.19 -19.09 -14.59
N LEU A 180 6.84 -19.82 -15.50
CA LEU A 180 6.55 -19.88 -16.93
C LEU A 180 6.11 -21.30 -17.26
N SER A 181 5.04 -21.47 -18.01
CA SER A 181 4.62 -22.78 -18.56
C SER A 181 4.12 -22.62 -19.99
#